data_23422b122e82fd959165a8da328fc914
#
_entry.id   23422b122e82fd959165a8da328fc914
#
_cell.length_a   1.000
_cell.length_b   1.000
_cell.length_c   1.000
_cell.angle_alpha   90.00
_cell.angle_beta   90.00
_cell.angle_gamma   90.00
#
_symmetry.space_group_name_H-M   'P 1'
#
loop_
_entity.id
_entity.type
_entity.pdbx_description
1 polymer ?
#
loop_
_entity_poly.entity_id
_entity_poly.type
_entity_poly.pdbx_seq_one_letter_code
_entity_poly.pdbx_strand_id
1 'polypeptide(L)'
;MSKALKSKAAVRKRNRFSPLVRSEFSLIIGLLTAAIFLGTGNRLVEIIAHPVALIVVFLWLFAVILWSAVSVVRHADCLAVKWGEPYGTLVLTLSAISVEVVMISAAMLHGENNPTLGRDAIFAVIMIALNGFVGLVLLVGGLRHGEQYYNLQGVNSYLNVIMTLTVLGLVLPNFTTTTEGPTFSTEQQIFLVVVSLFLYAIFLLIQTMRHRGYFMESERARVAPDSVDHALHVQPTAFHAPMLVLYLIVVILLAEKFAVPLDNSIEKFGMPQEFGGAIIAALVLAPEGIGAIRADLRNQLQRAINILFGSVLATIGLTIPAVLTISLVTKRPVTLGVQGGNLPLLLLTLAVSVVTFTSRKTNILQGCVHLLLFAVFLLLIFAP
;
A
#
# COMPACT_ATOMS: atom_id res chain seq x y z
N MET A 1 -15.99 -26.13 -59.16
CA MET A 1 -16.19 -25.12 -58.07
C MET A 1 -16.52 -25.83 -56.75
N SER A 2 -15.62 -26.69 -56.26
CA SER A 2 -15.88 -27.51 -55.04
C SER A 2 -14.61 -27.96 -54.30
N LYS A 3 -13.46 -27.30 -54.46
CA LYS A 3 -12.22 -27.63 -53.70
C LYS A 3 -11.63 -26.46 -52.89
N ALA A 4 -12.25 -25.25 -52.95
CA ALA A 4 -11.72 -24.05 -52.26
C ALA A 4 -12.37 -23.77 -50.89
N LEU A 5 -13.36 -24.55 -50.46
CA LEU A 5 -14.12 -24.30 -49.21
C LEU A 5 -13.71 -25.22 -48.02
N LYS A 6 -12.77 -26.15 -48.19
CA LYS A 6 -12.29 -27.03 -47.11
C LYS A 6 -10.96 -26.58 -46.44
N SER A 7 -10.36 -25.49 -46.91
CA SER A 7 -9.05 -25.02 -46.37
C SER A 7 -9.12 -23.95 -45.30
N LYS A 8 -10.30 -23.48 -44.87
CA LYS A 8 -10.44 -22.41 -43.83
C LYS A 8 -10.88 -22.88 -42.44
N ALA A 9 -10.97 -24.18 -42.21
CA ALA A 9 -11.40 -24.74 -40.91
C ALA A 9 -10.25 -25.30 -40.06
N ALA A 10 -8.99 -25.08 -40.42
CA ALA A 10 -7.88 -25.26 -39.50
C ALA A 10 -7.71 -24.00 -38.64
N VAL A 11 -8.73 -23.66 -37.84
CA VAL A 11 -8.59 -22.71 -36.74
C VAL A 11 -7.55 -23.26 -35.79
N ARG A 12 -6.35 -22.73 -35.94
CA ARG A 12 -5.21 -22.87 -35.04
C ARG A 12 -5.71 -22.90 -33.62
N LYS A 13 -5.79 -24.04 -32.96
CA LYS A 13 -5.87 -24.17 -31.51
C LYS A 13 -4.62 -23.51 -30.94
N ARG A 14 -4.62 -22.22 -30.90
CA ARG A 14 -3.59 -21.40 -30.22
C ARG A 14 -3.61 -21.87 -28.79
N ASN A 15 -2.56 -22.53 -28.34
CA ASN A 15 -2.40 -23.02 -26.99
C ASN A 15 -2.86 -21.96 -26.00
N ARG A 16 -4.06 -22.12 -25.43
CA ARG A 16 -4.61 -21.20 -24.43
C ARG A 16 -3.78 -21.18 -23.14
N PHE A 17 -2.93 -22.18 -22.93
CA PHE A 17 -2.05 -22.30 -21.77
C PHE A 17 -0.83 -21.37 -21.81
N SER A 18 -0.29 -21.03 -22.97
CA SER A 18 0.93 -20.21 -23.05
C SER A 18 0.75 -18.76 -22.54
N PRO A 19 -0.36 -18.03 -22.78
CA PRO A 19 -0.55 -16.69 -22.26
C PRO A 19 -0.86 -16.69 -20.75
N LEU A 20 -1.58 -17.71 -20.23
CA LEU A 20 -1.91 -17.83 -18.81
C LEU A 20 -0.66 -18.14 -17.97
N VAL A 21 0.17 -19.09 -18.41
CA VAL A 21 1.44 -19.40 -17.73
C VAL A 21 2.35 -18.19 -17.70
N ARG A 22 2.36 -17.39 -18.77
CA ARG A 22 3.18 -16.18 -18.85
C ARG A 22 2.67 -15.06 -17.93
N SER A 23 1.36 -14.98 -17.71
CA SER A 23 0.77 -13.99 -16.79
C SER A 23 0.99 -14.34 -15.31
N GLU A 24 1.12 -15.65 -14.99
CA GLU A 24 1.30 -16.15 -13.63
C GLU A 24 2.75 -16.61 -13.33
N PHE A 25 3.71 -16.16 -14.14
CA PHE A 25 5.12 -16.53 -13.96
C PHE A 25 5.69 -16.05 -12.62
N SER A 26 5.20 -14.92 -12.09
CA SER A 26 5.53 -14.42 -10.76
C SER A 26 5.16 -15.39 -9.64
N LEU A 27 4.05 -16.14 -9.79
CA LEU A 27 3.64 -17.15 -8.83
C LEU A 27 4.65 -18.32 -8.78
N ILE A 28 5.07 -18.78 -9.96
CA ILE A 28 6.05 -19.89 -10.06
C ILE A 28 7.36 -19.48 -9.38
N ILE A 29 7.87 -18.28 -9.70
CA ILE A 29 9.08 -17.75 -9.08
C ILE A 29 8.89 -17.56 -7.57
N GLY A 30 7.74 -17.01 -7.14
CA GLY A 30 7.43 -16.83 -5.73
C GLY A 30 7.42 -18.16 -4.95
N LEU A 31 6.73 -19.18 -5.48
CA LEU A 31 6.68 -20.51 -4.87
C LEU A 31 8.05 -21.19 -4.83
N LEU A 32 8.83 -21.12 -5.91
CA LEU A 32 10.19 -21.66 -5.94
C LEU A 32 11.10 -20.95 -4.93
N THR A 33 11.01 -19.61 -4.86
CA THR A 33 11.75 -18.82 -3.89
C THR A 33 11.33 -19.22 -2.47
N ALA A 34 10.03 -19.29 -2.17
CA ALA A 34 9.54 -19.72 -0.87
C ALA A 34 10.04 -21.13 -0.51
N ALA A 35 9.98 -22.08 -1.44
CA ALA A 35 10.48 -23.46 -1.23
C ALA A 35 11.98 -23.48 -0.93
N ILE A 36 12.80 -22.71 -1.65
CA ILE A 36 14.24 -22.60 -1.42
C ILE A 36 14.50 -22.02 -0.03
N PHE A 37 13.88 -20.89 0.32
CA PHE A 37 14.14 -20.21 1.58
C PHE A 37 13.55 -20.95 2.80
N LEU A 38 12.46 -21.69 2.64
CA LEU A 38 11.97 -22.61 3.68
C LEU A 38 12.92 -23.80 3.86
N GLY A 39 13.49 -24.32 2.78
CA GLY A 39 14.45 -25.43 2.81
C GLY A 39 15.82 -25.05 3.35
N THR A 40 16.23 -23.78 3.27
CA THR A 40 17.53 -23.32 3.79
C THR A 40 17.57 -23.26 5.33
N GLY A 41 16.42 -23.06 5.97
CA GLY A 41 16.34 -22.98 7.44
C GLY A 41 17.36 -22.00 8.06
N ASN A 42 18.10 -22.45 9.08
CA ASN A 42 19.12 -21.64 9.75
C ASN A 42 20.35 -21.32 8.87
N ARG A 43 20.56 -22.04 7.76
CA ARG A 43 21.67 -21.75 6.82
C ARG A 43 21.53 -20.39 6.14
N LEU A 44 20.33 -19.81 6.13
CA LEU A 44 20.12 -18.46 5.59
C LEU A 44 21.01 -17.45 6.34
N VAL A 45 21.10 -17.53 7.66
CA VAL A 45 21.93 -16.63 8.48
C VAL A 45 23.42 -16.75 8.12
N GLU A 46 23.90 -17.98 7.85
CA GLU A 46 25.28 -18.20 7.41
C GLU A 46 25.55 -17.61 6.03
N ILE A 47 24.60 -17.77 5.10
CA ILE A 47 24.70 -17.23 3.73
C ILE A 47 24.77 -15.70 3.75
N ILE A 48 23.91 -15.05 4.52
CA ILE A 48 23.85 -13.57 4.61
C ILE A 48 24.93 -12.97 5.50
N ALA A 49 25.79 -13.78 6.14
CA ALA A 49 26.97 -13.30 6.82
C ALA A 49 27.94 -12.55 5.87
N HIS A 50 27.96 -12.89 4.58
CA HIS A 50 28.73 -12.16 3.58
C HIS A 50 27.95 -10.94 3.04
N PRO A 51 28.53 -9.71 3.01
CA PRO A 51 27.83 -8.49 2.58
C PRO A 51 27.22 -8.58 1.19
N VAL A 52 27.92 -9.17 0.24
CA VAL A 52 27.42 -9.32 -1.14
C VAL A 52 26.24 -10.27 -1.20
N ALA A 53 26.32 -11.40 -0.47
CA ALA A 53 25.21 -12.36 -0.42
C ALA A 53 23.98 -11.73 0.27
N LEU A 54 24.16 -10.95 1.33
CA LEU A 54 23.11 -10.21 2.00
C LEU A 54 22.38 -9.27 1.01
N ILE A 55 23.11 -8.45 0.26
CA ILE A 55 22.53 -7.54 -0.73
C ILE A 55 21.77 -8.32 -1.82
N VAL A 56 22.35 -9.40 -2.33
CA VAL A 56 21.70 -10.21 -3.38
C VAL A 56 20.40 -10.85 -2.85
N VAL A 57 20.43 -11.45 -1.66
CA VAL A 57 19.26 -12.06 -1.03
C VAL A 57 18.18 -11.00 -0.74
N PHE A 58 18.58 -9.85 -0.19
CA PHE A 58 17.68 -8.74 0.09
C PHE A 58 16.98 -8.26 -1.19
N LEU A 59 17.74 -7.92 -2.24
CA LEU A 59 17.18 -7.43 -3.50
C LEU A 59 16.32 -8.49 -4.20
N TRP A 60 16.73 -9.76 -4.14
CA TRP A 60 15.95 -10.85 -4.71
C TRP A 60 14.60 -11.01 -4.02
N LEU A 61 14.57 -11.12 -2.69
CA LEU A 61 13.34 -11.24 -1.91
C LEU A 61 12.46 -10.00 -2.08
N PHE A 62 13.04 -8.80 -2.03
CA PHE A 62 12.33 -7.54 -2.27
C PHE A 62 11.63 -7.56 -3.64
N ALA A 63 12.35 -7.90 -4.71
CA ALA A 63 11.80 -7.93 -6.06
C ALA A 63 10.70 -8.99 -6.23
N VAL A 64 10.86 -10.19 -5.65
CA VAL A 64 9.87 -11.26 -5.74
C VAL A 64 8.61 -10.94 -4.93
N ILE A 65 8.77 -10.37 -3.73
CA ILE A 65 7.62 -9.93 -2.92
C ILE A 65 6.87 -8.81 -3.64
N LEU A 66 7.58 -7.80 -4.15
CA LEU A 66 6.97 -6.69 -4.91
C LEU A 66 6.19 -7.21 -6.12
N TRP A 67 6.78 -8.14 -6.90
CA TRP A 67 6.09 -8.73 -8.05
C TRP A 67 4.86 -9.54 -7.65
N SER A 68 4.93 -10.27 -6.54
CA SER A 68 3.80 -11.00 -5.97
C SER A 68 2.71 -10.05 -5.46
N ALA A 69 3.07 -8.96 -4.78
CA ALA A 69 2.13 -7.93 -4.31
C ALA A 69 1.39 -7.24 -5.47
N VAL A 70 2.11 -6.89 -6.56
CA VAL A 70 1.48 -6.37 -7.78
C VAL A 70 0.49 -7.38 -8.37
N SER A 71 0.78 -8.67 -8.28
CA SER A 71 -0.13 -9.72 -8.76
C SER A 71 -1.34 -9.90 -7.84
N VAL A 72 -1.19 -9.75 -6.51
CA VAL A 72 -2.32 -9.69 -5.55
C VAL A 72 -3.30 -8.60 -5.98
N VAL A 73 -2.81 -7.37 -6.15
CA VAL A 73 -3.65 -6.22 -6.55
C VAL A 73 -4.31 -6.46 -7.90
N ARG A 74 -3.58 -7.00 -8.89
CA ARG A 74 -4.15 -7.36 -10.20
C ARG A 74 -5.34 -8.33 -10.09
N HIS A 75 -5.23 -9.38 -9.29
CA HIS A 75 -6.32 -10.34 -9.10
C HIS A 75 -7.47 -9.74 -8.30
N ALA A 76 -7.17 -8.91 -7.29
CA ALA A 76 -8.16 -8.17 -6.53
C ALA A 76 -8.94 -7.19 -7.43
N ASP A 77 -8.28 -6.45 -8.32
CA ASP A 77 -8.91 -5.57 -9.31
C ASP A 77 -9.86 -6.34 -10.22
N CYS A 78 -9.45 -7.51 -10.72
CA CYS A 78 -10.31 -8.34 -11.57
C CYS A 78 -11.56 -8.85 -10.82
N LEU A 79 -11.44 -9.19 -9.55
CA LEU A 79 -12.57 -9.57 -8.69
C LEU A 79 -13.46 -8.36 -8.39
N ALA A 80 -12.86 -7.19 -8.14
CA ALA A 80 -13.57 -5.95 -7.88
C ALA A 80 -14.46 -5.55 -9.06
N VAL A 81 -13.95 -5.63 -10.29
CA VAL A 81 -14.72 -5.38 -11.51
C VAL A 81 -15.90 -6.34 -11.63
N LYS A 82 -15.72 -7.62 -11.26
CA LYS A 82 -16.78 -8.64 -11.37
C LYS A 82 -17.86 -8.54 -10.32
N TRP A 83 -17.47 -8.29 -9.07
CA TRP A 83 -18.42 -8.26 -7.97
C TRP A 83 -19.11 -6.90 -7.82
N GLY A 84 -18.51 -5.86 -8.45
CA GLY A 84 -19.04 -4.51 -8.37
C GLY A 84 -19.01 -3.94 -6.96
N GLU A 85 -19.58 -2.73 -6.81
CA GLU A 85 -19.67 -2.07 -5.51
C GLU A 85 -20.85 -2.62 -4.68
N PRO A 86 -20.68 -2.80 -3.35
CA PRO A 86 -19.51 -2.42 -2.53
C PRO A 86 -18.44 -3.52 -2.41
N TYR A 87 -18.69 -4.72 -2.89
CA TYR A 87 -17.82 -5.89 -2.69
C TYR A 87 -16.46 -5.75 -3.38
N GLY A 88 -16.45 -5.06 -4.53
CA GLY A 88 -15.22 -4.81 -5.27
C GLY A 88 -14.21 -3.99 -4.46
N THR A 89 -14.65 -2.87 -3.91
CA THR A 89 -13.83 -2.03 -3.03
C THR A 89 -13.33 -2.80 -1.81
N LEU A 90 -14.21 -3.59 -1.17
CA LEU A 90 -13.84 -4.38 0.01
C LEU A 90 -12.73 -5.39 -0.32
N VAL A 91 -12.85 -6.14 -1.42
CA VAL A 91 -11.84 -7.14 -1.81
C VAL A 91 -10.50 -6.48 -2.10
N LEU A 92 -10.51 -5.39 -2.86
CA LEU A 92 -9.29 -4.65 -3.19
C LEU A 92 -8.59 -4.15 -1.93
N THR A 93 -9.33 -3.45 -1.07
CA THR A 93 -8.77 -2.90 0.17
C THR A 93 -8.28 -3.99 1.12
N LEU A 94 -9.08 -5.02 1.39
CA LEU A 94 -8.68 -6.10 2.29
C LEU A 94 -7.47 -6.87 1.76
N SER A 95 -7.34 -7.03 0.44
CA SER A 95 -6.18 -7.68 -0.16
C SER A 95 -4.90 -6.85 0.03
N ALA A 96 -4.96 -5.55 -0.22
CA ALA A 96 -3.82 -4.64 -0.02
C ALA A 96 -3.40 -4.60 1.46
N ILE A 97 -4.36 -4.39 2.37
CA ILE A 97 -4.09 -4.37 3.82
C ILE A 97 -3.58 -5.71 4.34
N SER A 98 -4.06 -6.83 3.80
CA SER A 98 -3.54 -8.15 4.20
C SER A 98 -2.05 -8.26 3.92
N VAL A 99 -1.56 -7.77 2.78
CA VAL A 99 -0.12 -7.73 2.47
C VAL A 99 0.62 -6.83 3.48
N GLU A 100 0.09 -5.64 3.76
CA GLU A 100 0.69 -4.69 4.69
C GLU A 100 0.79 -5.25 6.12
N VAL A 101 -0.33 -5.72 6.68
CA VAL A 101 -0.39 -6.28 8.03
C VAL A 101 0.54 -7.48 8.16
N VAL A 102 0.59 -8.35 7.15
CA VAL A 102 1.49 -9.51 7.15
C VAL A 102 2.96 -9.08 7.15
N MET A 103 3.33 -8.11 6.32
CA MET A 103 4.71 -7.60 6.25
C MET A 103 5.14 -7.00 7.60
N ILE A 104 4.31 -6.13 8.19
CA ILE A 104 4.60 -5.50 9.47
C ILE A 104 4.62 -6.56 10.59
N SER A 105 3.64 -7.49 10.60
CA SER A 105 3.58 -8.56 11.60
C SER A 105 4.79 -9.49 11.53
N ALA A 106 5.21 -9.88 10.32
CA ALA A 106 6.39 -10.71 10.12
C ALA A 106 7.64 -10.02 10.68
N ALA A 107 7.83 -8.75 10.36
CA ALA A 107 8.97 -7.97 10.85
C ALA A 107 8.92 -7.77 12.38
N MET A 108 7.74 -7.53 12.98
CA MET A 108 7.57 -7.39 14.44
C MET A 108 7.80 -8.70 15.21
N LEU A 109 7.45 -9.84 14.62
CA LEU A 109 7.50 -11.14 15.31
C LEU A 109 8.83 -11.88 15.17
N HIS A 110 9.53 -11.67 14.03
CA HIS A 110 10.76 -12.41 13.69
C HIS A 110 12.03 -11.56 13.76
N GLY A 111 11.89 -10.22 13.79
CA GLY A 111 13.01 -9.30 14.00
C GLY A 111 13.45 -9.22 15.48
N GLU A 112 14.58 -8.57 15.73
CA GLU A 112 14.93 -8.13 17.06
C GLU A 112 13.82 -7.23 17.60
N ASN A 113 13.55 -7.28 18.91
CA ASN A 113 12.40 -6.65 19.54
C ASN A 113 12.40 -5.12 19.30
N ASN A 114 11.97 -4.70 18.10
CA ASN A 114 11.87 -3.29 17.71
C ASN A 114 10.44 -2.78 17.96
N PRO A 115 10.17 -2.12 19.11
CA PRO A 115 8.84 -1.65 19.47
C PRO A 115 8.34 -0.51 18.59
N THR A 116 9.20 0.14 17.80
CA THR A 116 8.87 1.29 16.95
C THR A 116 8.58 0.91 15.51
N LEU A 117 8.90 -0.31 15.07
CA LEU A 117 8.81 -0.73 13.67
C LEU A 117 7.40 -0.52 13.08
N GLY A 118 6.35 -0.86 13.84
CA GLY A 118 4.96 -0.63 13.41
C GLY A 118 4.66 0.86 13.19
N ARG A 119 5.09 1.72 14.12
CA ARG A 119 5.01 3.18 13.99
C ARG A 119 5.74 3.68 12.75
N ASP A 120 6.98 3.24 12.57
CA ASP A 120 7.86 3.72 11.51
C ASP A 120 7.33 3.30 10.13
N ALA A 121 6.78 2.08 10.01
CA ALA A 121 6.12 1.62 8.80
C ALA A 121 4.85 2.43 8.49
N ILE A 122 3.96 2.65 9.47
CA ILE A 122 2.73 3.43 9.29
C ILE A 122 3.05 4.89 8.95
N PHE A 123 4.01 5.50 9.64
CA PHE A 123 4.47 6.85 9.36
C PHE A 123 5.04 6.94 7.93
N ALA A 124 5.88 5.98 7.53
CA ALA A 124 6.44 5.92 6.18
C ALA A 124 5.34 5.76 5.11
N VAL A 125 4.30 4.93 5.35
CA VAL A 125 3.13 4.84 4.45
C VAL A 125 2.49 6.21 4.23
N ILE A 126 2.27 6.96 5.30
CA ILE A 126 1.69 8.32 5.21
C ILE A 126 2.59 9.23 4.39
N MET A 127 3.91 9.24 4.67
CA MET A 127 4.86 10.11 3.97
C MET A 127 5.00 9.74 2.49
N ILE A 128 5.14 8.46 2.17
CA ILE A 128 5.29 7.98 0.79
C ILE A 128 4.00 8.23 0.00
N ALA A 129 2.83 7.95 0.58
CA ALA A 129 1.57 8.12 -0.13
C ALA A 129 1.19 9.59 -0.29
N LEU A 130 1.11 10.37 0.81
CA LEU A 130 0.63 11.77 0.77
C LEU A 130 1.66 12.74 0.20
N ASN A 131 2.95 12.49 0.37
CA ASN A 131 3.98 13.38 -0.13
C ASN A 131 4.67 12.84 -1.39
N GLY A 132 5.11 11.58 -1.39
CA GLY A 132 5.78 10.96 -2.53
C GLY A 132 4.83 10.79 -3.72
N PHE A 133 3.85 9.91 -3.60
CA PHE A 133 2.96 9.58 -4.72
C PHE A 133 1.97 10.69 -5.05
N VAL A 134 1.35 11.35 -4.08
CA VAL A 134 0.49 12.51 -4.35
C VAL A 134 1.29 13.61 -5.02
N GLY A 135 2.50 13.90 -4.53
CA GLY A 135 3.40 14.88 -5.15
C GLY A 135 3.72 14.54 -6.60
N LEU A 136 4.06 13.26 -6.89
CA LEU A 136 4.33 12.78 -8.26
C LEU A 136 3.08 12.87 -9.16
N VAL A 137 1.91 12.45 -8.67
CA VAL A 137 0.64 12.53 -9.40
C VAL A 137 0.33 13.97 -9.76
N LEU A 138 0.38 14.90 -8.80
CA LEU A 138 0.09 16.30 -9.03
C LEU A 138 1.12 16.97 -9.97
N LEU A 139 2.39 16.58 -9.88
CA LEU A 139 3.46 17.11 -10.75
C LEU A 139 3.29 16.59 -12.18
N VAL A 140 3.18 15.27 -12.36
CA VAL A 140 3.08 14.63 -13.67
C VAL A 140 1.78 15.02 -14.37
N GLY A 141 0.67 15.00 -13.64
CA GLY A 141 -0.64 15.43 -14.15
C GLY A 141 -0.65 16.90 -14.53
N GLY A 142 -0.10 17.77 -13.67
CA GLY A 142 0.02 19.20 -13.93
C GLY A 142 0.90 19.51 -15.14
N LEU A 143 2.02 18.81 -15.34
CA LEU A 143 2.87 18.95 -16.52
C LEU A 143 2.19 18.49 -17.81
N ARG A 144 1.36 17.44 -17.75
CA ARG A 144 0.75 16.82 -18.90
C ARG A 144 -0.60 17.41 -19.28
N HIS A 145 -1.41 17.77 -18.30
CA HIS A 145 -2.82 18.18 -18.47
C HIS A 145 -3.08 19.62 -18.03
N GLY A 146 -2.11 20.28 -17.41
CA GLY A 146 -2.28 21.61 -16.81
C GLY A 146 -3.04 21.52 -15.49
N GLU A 147 -4.20 22.17 -15.38
CA GLU A 147 -5.08 22.08 -14.22
C GLU A 147 -5.99 20.87 -14.32
N GLN A 148 -5.98 20.02 -13.31
CA GLN A 148 -6.86 18.86 -13.22
C GLN A 148 -7.97 19.07 -12.18
N TYR A 149 -9.14 18.50 -12.44
CA TYR A 149 -10.31 18.60 -11.59
C TYR A 149 -10.54 17.32 -10.79
N TYR A 150 -11.03 17.47 -9.57
CA TYR A 150 -11.43 16.38 -8.69
C TYR A 150 -12.65 16.74 -7.86
N ASN A 151 -13.25 15.79 -7.16
CA ASN A 151 -14.40 16.01 -6.28
C ASN A 151 -13.92 16.40 -4.88
N LEU A 152 -14.10 17.67 -4.54
CA LEU A 152 -13.68 18.25 -3.25
C LEU A 152 -14.33 17.54 -2.04
N GLN A 153 -15.60 17.13 -2.17
CA GLN A 153 -16.32 16.47 -1.06
C GLN A 153 -15.73 15.10 -0.74
N GLY A 154 -15.38 14.33 -1.78
CA GLY A 154 -14.72 13.03 -1.58
C GLY A 154 -13.37 13.16 -0.91
N VAL A 155 -12.53 14.09 -1.40
CA VAL A 155 -11.19 14.31 -0.82
C VAL A 155 -11.27 14.80 0.63
N ASN A 156 -12.16 15.75 0.93
CA ASN A 156 -12.35 16.21 2.29
C ASN A 156 -12.86 15.10 3.22
N SER A 157 -13.68 14.17 2.71
CA SER A 157 -14.12 13.02 3.50
C SER A 157 -12.95 12.12 3.89
N TYR A 158 -12.02 11.86 2.96
CA TYR A 158 -10.78 11.13 3.27
C TYR A 158 -9.92 11.88 4.31
N LEU A 159 -9.63 13.16 4.05
CA LEU A 159 -8.74 13.94 4.90
C LEU A 159 -9.25 14.08 6.33
N ASN A 160 -10.57 14.26 6.52
CA ASN A 160 -11.17 14.33 7.85
C ASN A 160 -10.88 13.06 8.67
N VAL A 161 -11.05 11.88 8.08
CA VAL A 161 -10.82 10.62 8.81
C VAL A 161 -9.32 10.35 8.96
N ILE A 162 -8.51 10.57 7.91
CA ILE A 162 -7.05 10.42 7.94
C ILE A 162 -6.45 11.29 9.04
N MET A 163 -6.77 12.60 9.06
CA MET A 163 -6.25 13.51 10.09
C MET A 163 -6.62 13.05 11.49
N THR A 164 -7.90 12.76 11.71
CA THR A 164 -8.39 12.37 13.04
C THR A 164 -7.67 11.12 13.53
N LEU A 165 -7.65 10.05 12.74
CA LEU A 165 -7.03 8.80 13.16
C LEU A 165 -5.50 8.88 13.23
N THR A 166 -4.85 9.66 12.34
CA THR A 166 -3.40 9.89 12.40
C THR A 166 -3.02 10.60 13.70
N VAL A 167 -3.74 11.68 14.07
CA VAL A 167 -3.44 12.42 15.29
C VAL A 167 -3.72 11.55 16.51
N LEU A 168 -4.83 10.84 16.55
CA LEU A 168 -5.15 9.95 17.68
C LEU A 168 -4.16 8.79 17.80
N GLY A 169 -3.71 8.20 16.68
CA GLY A 169 -2.84 7.04 16.70
C GLY A 169 -1.35 7.35 16.86
N LEU A 170 -0.85 8.41 16.21
CA LEU A 170 0.57 8.67 16.08
C LEU A 170 1.05 9.94 16.82
N VAL A 171 0.15 10.86 17.18
CA VAL A 171 0.51 12.10 17.88
C VAL A 171 0.12 12.02 19.36
N LEU A 172 -1.12 11.64 19.66
CA LEU A 172 -1.66 11.60 21.01
C LEU A 172 -0.83 10.77 22.01
N PRO A 173 -0.20 9.62 21.64
CA PRO A 173 0.61 8.84 22.57
C PRO A 173 1.75 9.64 23.23
N ASN A 174 2.26 10.67 22.55
CA ASN A 174 3.33 11.53 23.10
C ASN A 174 2.87 12.41 24.25
N PHE A 175 1.56 12.60 24.43
CA PHE A 175 0.96 13.53 25.40
C PHE A 175 0.13 12.82 26.46
N THR A 176 0.03 11.48 26.41
CA THR A 176 -0.61 10.69 27.47
C THR A 176 0.37 10.44 28.61
N THR A 177 -0.14 10.41 29.84
CA THR A 177 0.66 10.25 31.07
C THR A 177 0.36 8.95 31.82
N THR A 178 -0.48 8.10 31.27
CA THR A 178 -0.89 6.81 31.88
C THR A 178 0.18 5.72 31.77
N THR A 179 1.07 5.87 30.80
CA THR A 179 2.20 4.95 30.55
C THR A 179 3.49 5.73 30.38
N GLU A 180 4.63 5.11 30.59
CA GLU A 180 5.93 5.72 30.30
C GLU A 180 6.18 5.74 28.79
N GLY A 181 6.68 6.87 28.30
CA GLY A 181 7.02 7.05 26.88
C GLY A 181 5.79 7.24 25.97
N PRO A 182 6.00 7.24 24.65
CA PRO A 182 4.94 7.49 23.66
C PRO A 182 4.15 6.22 23.33
N THR A 183 3.55 5.64 24.38
CA THR A 183 2.78 4.39 24.34
C THR A 183 1.37 4.60 24.85
N PHE A 184 0.50 3.62 24.66
CA PHE A 184 -0.86 3.62 25.20
C PHE A 184 -1.05 2.57 26.30
N SER A 185 -1.88 2.90 27.31
CA SER A 185 -2.40 1.90 28.24
C SER A 185 -3.29 0.88 27.53
N THR A 186 -3.55 -0.27 28.16
CA THR A 186 -4.42 -1.30 27.59
C THR A 186 -5.79 -0.76 27.22
N GLU A 187 -6.37 0.07 28.06
CA GLU A 187 -7.69 0.68 27.84
C GLU A 187 -7.67 1.63 26.63
N GLN A 188 -6.61 2.45 26.51
CA GLN A 188 -6.42 3.36 25.39
C GLN A 188 -6.20 2.59 24.08
N GLN A 189 -5.44 1.48 24.10
CA GLN A 189 -5.26 0.60 22.95
C GLN A 189 -6.59 0.01 22.48
N ILE A 190 -7.39 -0.57 23.40
CA ILE A 190 -8.71 -1.12 23.09
C ILE A 190 -9.63 -0.04 22.53
N PHE A 191 -9.66 1.13 23.16
CA PHE A 191 -10.47 2.27 22.69
C PHE A 191 -10.08 2.66 21.26
N LEU A 192 -8.79 2.82 20.98
CA LEU A 192 -8.31 3.21 19.64
C LEU A 192 -8.63 2.14 18.60
N VAL A 193 -8.48 0.86 18.91
CA VAL A 193 -8.88 -0.25 18.04
C VAL A 193 -10.36 -0.14 17.66
N VAL A 194 -11.24 0.00 18.65
CA VAL A 194 -12.69 0.06 18.43
C VAL A 194 -13.08 1.30 17.61
N VAL A 195 -12.56 2.47 17.98
CA VAL A 195 -12.90 3.74 17.31
C VAL A 195 -12.37 3.76 15.87
N SER A 196 -11.16 3.27 15.65
CA SER A 196 -10.58 3.21 14.28
C SER A 196 -11.39 2.30 13.37
N LEU A 197 -11.71 1.08 13.81
CA LEU A 197 -12.52 0.14 13.04
C LEU A 197 -13.93 0.69 12.78
N PHE A 198 -14.55 1.32 13.78
CA PHE A 198 -15.88 1.91 13.66
C PHE A 198 -15.89 3.08 12.67
N LEU A 199 -14.94 4.01 12.78
CA LEU A 199 -14.86 5.16 11.90
C LEU A 199 -14.54 4.76 10.46
N TYR A 200 -13.65 3.77 10.30
CA TYR A 200 -13.35 3.19 8.99
C TYR A 200 -14.57 2.50 8.36
N ALA A 201 -15.34 1.73 9.15
CA ALA A 201 -16.57 1.12 8.67
C ALA A 201 -17.62 2.15 8.24
N ILE A 202 -17.81 3.22 9.02
CA ILE A 202 -18.69 4.35 8.64
C ILE A 202 -18.20 4.97 7.32
N PHE A 203 -16.89 5.21 7.18
CA PHE A 203 -16.35 5.77 5.96
C PHE A 203 -16.64 4.88 4.74
N LEU A 204 -16.43 3.55 4.86
CA LEU A 204 -16.75 2.60 3.79
C LEU A 204 -18.24 2.61 3.42
N LEU A 205 -19.14 2.69 4.40
CA LEU A 205 -20.59 2.80 4.15
C LEU A 205 -20.93 4.11 3.40
N ILE A 206 -20.28 5.21 3.74
CA ILE A 206 -20.45 6.49 3.05
C ILE A 206 -19.92 6.40 1.62
N GLN A 207 -18.73 5.84 1.43
CA GLN A 207 -18.07 5.71 0.14
C GLN A 207 -18.83 4.81 -0.83
N THR A 208 -19.32 3.68 -0.34
CA THR A 208 -19.88 2.63 -1.21
C THR A 208 -21.39 2.75 -1.40
N MET A 209 -22.11 3.27 -0.41
CA MET A 209 -23.58 3.28 -0.42
C MET A 209 -24.19 4.69 -0.46
N ARG A 210 -23.96 5.50 0.59
CA ARG A 210 -24.75 6.72 0.81
C ARG A 210 -24.32 7.90 -0.07
N HIS A 211 -23.01 8.10 -0.26
CA HIS A 211 -22.46 9.26 -0.99
C HIS A 211 -21.43 8.82 -2.04
N ARG A 212 -21.71 7.72 -2.73
CA ARG A 212 -20.86 7.18 -3.80
C ARG A 212 -20.43 8.24 -4.83
N GLY A 213 -21.32 9.18 -5.15
CA GLY A 213 -21.05 10.27 -6.10
C GLY A 213 -19.88 11.19 -5.69
N TYR A 214 -19.52 11.26 -4.39
CA TYR A 214 -18.37 12.05 -3.93
C TYR A 214 -17.03 11.48 -4.38
N PHE A 215 -16.97 10.18 -4.63
CA PHE A 215 -15.77 9.43 -4.99
C PHE A 215 -15.69 9.11 -6.50
N MET A 216 -16.68 9.57 -7.28
CA MET A 216 -16.69 9.45 -8.73
C MET A 216 -16.04 10.67 -9.38
N GLU A 217 -15.54 10.50 -10.61
CA GLU A 217 -14.99 11.60 -11.39
C GLU A 217 -16.02 12.72 -11.57
N SER A 218 -15.54 13.96 -11.51
CA SER A 218 -16.39 15.12 -11.75
C SER A 218 -16.91 15.10 -13.18
N GLU A 219 -18.16 15.59 -13.41
CA GLU A 219 -18.75 15.64 -14.75
C GLU A 219 -17.88 16.43 -15.76
N ARG A 220 -17.08 17.40 -15.28
CA ARG A 220 -16.15 18.16 -16.11
C ARG A 220 -14.94 17.37 -16.58
N ALA A 221 -14.50 16.35 -15.85
CA ALA A 221 -13.43 15.43 -16.27
C ALA A 221 -13.94 14.40 -17.30
N ARG A 222 -15.25 14.12 -17.34
CA ARG A 222 -15.87 13.17 -18.27
C ARG A 222 -15.98 13.66 -19.72
N VAL A 223 -15.69 14.93 -20.01
CA VAL A 223 -15.79 15.51 -21.36
C VAL A 223 -14.62 15.08 -22.28
N ALA A 224 -13.60 14.39 -21.78
CA ALA A 224 -12.60 13.76 -22.63
C ALA A 224 -13.17 12.47 -23.26
N PRO A 225 -13.12 12.32 -24.62
CA PRO A 225 -13.69 11.15 -25.28
C PRO A 225 -12.92 9.90 -24.87
N ASP A 226 -13.69 8.92 -24.41
CA ASP A 226 -13.39 7.49 -24.39
C ASP A 226 -11.96 7.07 -23.99
N SER A 227 -11.74 6.92 -22.70
CA SER A 227 -10.94 5.77 -22.27
C SER A 227 -11.86 4.55 -22.35
N VAL A 228 -11.94 3.93 -23.53
CA VAL A 228 -12.44 2.57 -23.70
C VAL A 228 -11.67 1.74 -22.68
N ASP A 229 -12.35 1.31 -21.63
CA ASP A 229 -11.90 0.16 -20.86
C ASP A 229 -11.72 -0.94 -21.91
N HIS A 230 -10.46 -1.15 -22.32
CA HIS A 230 -10.15 -2.35 -23.07
C HIS A 230 -10.64 -3.47 -22.19
N ALA A 231 -11.72 -4.10 -22.63
CA ALA A 231 -12.32 -5.23 -21.96
C ALA A 231 -11.21 -6.17 -21.53
N LEU A 232 -10.78 -6.03 -20.29
CA LEU A 232 -9.89 -6.98 -19.66
C LEU A 232 -10.60 -8.31 -19.90
N HIS A 233 -9.99 -9.23 -20.61
CA HIS A 233 -10.48 -10.59 -20.71
C HIS A 233 -10.39 -11.18 -19.29
N VAL A 234 -11.36 -10.78 -18.46
CA VAL A 234 -11.41 -11.12 -17.04
C VAL A 234 -11.81 -12.60 -16.98
N GLN A 235 -10.85 -13.44 -16.64
CA GLN A 235 -11.06 -14.86 -16.40
C GLN A 235 -12.17 -15.08 -15.36
N PRO A 236 -12.78 -16.26 -15.25
CA PRO A 236 -13.81 -16.54 -14.25
C PRO A 236 -13.36 -16.24 -12.82
N THR A 237 -14.31 -15.87 -11.93
CA THR A 237 -14.04 -15.68 -10.50
C THR A 237 -13.34 -16.89 -9.89
N ALA A 238 -13.71 -18.11 -10.34
CA ALA A 238 -13.07 -19.36 -9.96
C ALA A 238 -11.57 -19.44 -10.28
N PHE A 239 -11.04 -18.56 -11.14
CA PHE A 239 -9.61 -18.41 -11.39
C PHE A 239 -8.98 -17.34 -10.50
N HIS A 240 -9.57 -16.15 -10.45
CA HIS A 240 -8.96 -15.02 -9.75
C HIS A 240 -8.96 -15.17 -8.22
N ALA A 241 -10.01 -15.74 -7.62
CA ALA A 241 -10.08 -15.89 -6.17
C ALA A 241 -9.04 -16.88 -5.61
N PRO A 242 -8.86 -18.10 -6.16
CA PRO A 242 -7.76 -18.97 -5.74
C PRO A 242 -6.38 -18.39 -6.01
N MET A 243 -6.18 -17.69 -7.14
CA MET A 243 -4.90 -17.05 -7.45
C MET A 243 -4.57 -15.96 -6.43
N LEU A 244 -5.56 -15.12 -6.07
CA LEU A 244 -5.40 -14.10 -5.03
C LEU A 244 -4.92 -14.72 -3.71
N VAL A 245 -5.60 -15.77 -3.23
CA VAL A 245 -5.23 -16.46 -2.00
C VAL A 245 -3.83 -17.07 -2.09
N LEU A 246 -3.50 -17.68 -3.24
CA LEU A 246 -2.20 -18.31 -3.42
C LEU A 246 -1.05 -17.28 -3.44
N TYR A 247 -1.25 -16.13 -4.09
CA TYR A 247 -0.29 -15.03 -4.04
C TYR A 247 -0.15 -14.44 -2.64
N LEU A 248 -1.25 -14.30 -1.87
CA LEU A 248 -1.18 -13.87 -0.47
C LEU A 248 -0.35 -14.86 0.37
N ILE A 249 -0.55 -16.16 0.20
CA ILE A 249 0.26 -17.18 0.88
C ILE A 249 1.74 -17.03 0.53
N VAL A 250 2.07 -16.83 -0.75
CA VAL A 250 3.47 -16.59 -1.18
C VAL A 250 4.04 -15.36 -0.52
N VAL A 251 3.30 -14.25 -0.48
CA VAL A 251 3.75 -13.01 0.18
C VAL A 251 3.99 -13.25 1.67
N ILE A 252 3.08 -13.98 2.36
CA ILE A 252 3.23 -14.33 3.78
C ILE A 252 4.53 -15.09 4.03
N LEU A 253 4.78 -16.16 3.26
CA LEU A 253 5.96 -17.00 3.42
C LEU A 253 7.26 -16.23 3.13
N LEU A 254 7.25 -15.38 2.12
CA LEU A 254 8.42 -14.58 1.76
C LEU A 254 8.64 -13.42 2.72
N ALA A 255 7.59 -12.80 3.26
CA ALA A 255 7.69 -11.73 4.25
C ALA A 255 8.41 -12.18 5.52
N GLU A 256 8.08 -13.39 6.02
CA GLU A 256 8.79 -14.00 7.16
C GLU A 256 10.29 -14.14 6.88
N LYS A 257 10.65 -14.58 5.66
CA LYS A 257 12.07 -14.75 5.29
C LYS A 257 12.77 -13.44 4.97
N PHE A 258 12.03 -12.40 4.58
CA PHE A 258 12.55 -11.07 4.28
C PHE A 258 12.93 -10.28 5.54
N ALA A 259 12.26 -10.51 6.67
CA ALA A 259 12.56 -9.83 7.92
C ALA A 259 14.04 -10.00 8.32
N VAL A 260 14.59 -11.21 8.18
CA VAL A 260 15.98 -11.51 8.57
C VAL A 260 17.01 -10.72 7.74
N PRO A 261 17.04 -10.74 6.40
CA PRO A 261 17.98 -9.93 5.63
C PRO A 261 17.71 -8.42 5.76
N LEU A 262 16.48 -7.99 6.06
CA LEU A 262 16.18 -6.57 6.34
C LEU A 262 16.90 -6.13 7.61
N ASP A 263 16.74 -6.83 8.74
CA ASP A 263 17.37 -6.48 10.01
C ASP A 263 18.90 -6.56 9.92
N ASN A 264 19.44 -7.63 9.30
CA ASN A 264 20.88 -7.75 9.07
C ASN A 264 21.43 -6.64 8.17
N SER A 265 20.65 -6.12 7.23
CA SER A 265 21.07 -4.98 6.39
C SER A 265 21.13 -3.70 7.21
N ILE A 266 20.15 -3.47 8.08
CA ILE A 266 20.12 -2.29 8.97
C ILE A 266 21.34 -2.31 9.89
N GLU A 267 21.59 -3.44 10.58
CA GLU A 267 22.71 -3.58 11.51
C GLU A 267 24.07 -3.47 10.80
N LYS A 268 24.28 -4.24 9.73
CA LYS A 268 25.58 -4.37 9.06
C LYS A 268 26.01 -3.12 8.32
N PHE A 269 25.07 -2.38 7.77
CA PHE A 269 25.36 -1.12 7.06
C PHE A 269 25.18 0.14 7.93
N GLY A 270 24.86 -0.03 9.22
CA GLY A 270 24.63 1.07 10.15
C GLY A 270 23.48 1.98 9.72
N MET A 271 22.42 1.38 9.12
CA MET A 271 21.24 2.13 8.69
C MET A 271 20.37 2.47 9.91
N PRO A 272 19.67 3.60 9.89
CA PRO A 272 18.69 3.92 10.93
C PRO A 272 17.56 2.88 10.97
N GLN A 273 16.96 2.68 12.15
CA GLN A 273 15.86 1.71 12.31
C GLN A 273 14.62 2.08 11.49
N GLU A 274 14.36 3.37 11.32
CA GLU A 274 13.28 3.92 10.49
C GLU A 274 13.38 3.48 9.01
N PHE A 275 14.56 3.15 8.55
CA PHE A 275 14.79 2.62 7.20
C PHE A 275 14.02 1.33 6.95
N GLY A 276 13.94 0.43 7.96
CA GLY A 276 13.16 -0.81 7.88
C GLY A 276 11.69 -0.55 7.60
N GLY A 277 11.09 0.38 8.35
CA GLY A 277 9.70 0.80 8.14
C GLY A 277 9.48 1.42 6.75
N ALA A 278 10.40 2.26 6.29
CA ALA A 278 10.33 2.88 4.97
C ALA A 278 10.40 1.85 3.82
N ILE A 279 11.24 0.83 3.94
CA ILE A 279 11.35 -0.26 2.95
C ILE A 279 10.06 -1.09 2.89
N ILE A 280 9.50 -1.46 4.04
CA ILE A 280 8.23 -2.18 4.11
C ILE A 280 7.11 -1.35 3.48
N ALA A 281 7.01 -0.07 3.86
CA ALA A 281 6.01 0.84 3.32
C ALA A 281 6.14 1.03 1.80
N ALA A 282 7.36 1.21 1.29
CA ALA A 282 7.61 1.33 -0.15
C ALA A 282 7.19 0.07 -0.91
N LEU A 283 7.46 -1.11 -0.36
CA LEU A 283 7.12 -2.40 -0.96
C LEU A 283 5.60 -2.58 -1.05
N VAL A 284 4.89 -2.24 0.01
CA VAL A 284 3.43 -2.37 0.10
C VAL A 284 2.73 -1.36 -0.80
N LEU A 285 3.18 -0.09 -0.80
CA LEU A 285 2.53 0.99 -1.55
C LEU A 285 2.89 1.04 -3.04
N ALA A 286 3.93 0.32 -3.48
CA ALA A 286 4.37 0.39 -4.88
C ALA A 286 3.27 0.01 -5.90
N PRO A 287 2.45 -1.04 -5.69
CA PRO A 287 1.35 -1.37 -6.59
C PRO A 287 0.32 -0.24 -6.72
N GLU A 288 -0.09 0.35 -5.58
CA GLU A 288 -1.05 1.44 -5.53
C GLU A 288 -0.47 2.71 -6.15
N GLY A 289 0.78 3.03 -5.85
CA GLY A 289 1.48 4.18 -6.42
C GLY A 289 1.56 4.10 -7.95
N ILE A 290 1.93 2.93 -8.48
CA ILE A 290 1.94 2.68 -9.93
C ILE A 290 0.53 2.81 -10.51
N GLY A 291 -0.48 2.28 -9.84
CA GLY A 291 -1.88 2.40 -10.22
C GLY A 291 -2.34 3.86 -10.28
N ALA A 292 -2.03 4.64 -9.27
CA ALA A 292 -2.36 6.06 -9.17
C ALA A 292 -1.70 6.89 -10.29
N ILE A 293 -0.39 6.71 -10.51
CA ILE A 293 0.32 7.41 -11.59
C ILE A 293 -0.27 7.06 -12.97
N ARG A 294 -0.60 5.78 -13.21
CA ARG A 294 -1.24 5.37 -14.47
C ARG A 294 -2.62 5.98 -14.66
N ALA A 295 -3.41 6.12 -13.60
CA ALA A 295 -4.72 6.77 -13.65
C ALA A 295 -4.56 8.25 -13.98
N ASP A 296 -3.62 8.94 -13.34
CA ASP A 296 -3.37 10.36 -13.56
C ASP A 296 -2.85 10.67 -14.97
N LEU A 297 -1.95 9.84 -15.51
CA LEU A 297 -1.50 9.94 -16.90
C LEU A 297 -2.65 9.86 -17.92
N ARG A 298 -3.80 9.31 -17.52
CA ARG A 298 -5.06 9.28 -18.33
C ARG A 298 -6.02 10.40 -17.95
N ASN A 299 -5.57 11.42 -17.21
CA ASN A 299 -6.38 12.52 -16.69
C ASN A 299 -7.52 12.06 -15.75
N GLN A 300 -7.27 11.00 -14.97
CA GLN A 300 -8.21 10.45 -13.98
C GLN A 300 -7.71 10.77 -12.57
N LEU A 301 -7.53 12.07 -12.26
CA LEU A 301 -6.98 12.51 -10.97
C LEU A 301 -7.83 12.02 -9.79
N GLN A 302 -9.17 12.04 -9.90
CA GLN A 302 -10.03 11.51 -8.84
C GLN A 302 -9.75 10.05 -8.51
N ARG A 303 -9.50 9.23 -9.53
CA ARG A 303 -9.15 7.82 -9.36
C ARG A 303 -7.78 7.67 -8.67
N ALA A 304 -6.79 8.48 -9.07
CA ALA A 304 -5.48 8.48 -8.44
C ALA A 304 -5.56 8.84 -6.94
N ILE A 305 -6.33 9.89 -6.61
CA ILE A 305 -6.59 10.32 -5.23
C ILE A 305 -7.30 9.21 -4.44
N ASN A 306 -8.35 8.60 -5.00
CA ASN A 306 -9.08 7.53 -4.34
C ASN A 306 -8.16 6.33 -4.01
N ILE A 307 -7.23 5.98 -4.89
CA ILE A 307 -6.24 4.92 -4.64
C ILE A 307 -5.33 5.32 -3.48
N LEU A 308 -4.68 6.47 -3.55
CA LEU A 308 -3.67 6.89 -2.57
C LEU A 308 -4.27 7.21 -1.20
N PHE A 309 -5.34 8.00 -1.16
CA PHE A 309 -6.00 8.34 0.11
C PHE A 309 -6.74 7.16 0.71
N GLY A 310 -7.30 6.29 -0.14
CA GLY A 310 -7.90 5.03 0.27
C GLY A 310 -6.88 4.11 0.94
N SER A 311 -5.67 4.00 0.40
CA SER A 311 -4.57 3.22 0.97
C SER A 311 -4.14 3.79 2.33
N VAL A 312 -3.88 5.11 2.42
CA VAL A 312 -3.53 5.76 3.70
C VAL A 312 -4.62 5.56 4.75
N LEU A 313 -5.88 5.79 4.37
CA LEU A 313 -6.99 5.62 5.30
C LEU A 313 -7.13 4.18 5.77
N ALA A 314 -6.95 3.22 4.88
CA ALA A 314 -7.01 1.80 5.21
C ALA A 314 -5.85 1.39 6.13
N THR A 315 -4.62 1.86 5.88
CA THR A 315 -3.48 1.68 6.78
C THR A 315 -3.79 2.21 8.17
N ILE A 316 -4.22 3.44 8.30
CA ILE A 316 -4.48 4.04 9.61
C ILE A 316 -5.69 3.36 10.27
N GLY A 317 -6.75 3.08 9.51
CA GLY A 317 -8.01 2.52 10.01
C GLY A 317 -7.97 1.03 10.34
N LEU A 318 -7.06 0.25 9.74
CA LEU A 318 -6.97 -1.20 9.90
C LEU A 318 -5.60 -1.67 10.40
N THR A 319 -4.49 -1.09 9.93
CA THR A 319 -3.15 -1.53 10.32
C THR A 319 -2.81 -1.08 11.73
N ILE A 320 -3.17 0.15 12.16
CA ILE A 320 -3.01 0.56 13.57
C ILE A 320 -3.77 -0.39 14.51
N PRO A 321 -5.07 -0.68 14.31
CA PRO A 321 -5.78 -1.69 15.10
C PRO A 321 -5.11 -3.06 15.09
N ALA A 322 -4.60 -3.52 13.95
CA ALA A 322 -3.92 -4.80 13.85
C ALA A 322 -2.63 -4.84 14.69
N VAL A 323 -1.79 -3.82 14.58
CA VAL A 323 -0.54 -3.67 15.36
C VAL A 323 -0.83 -3.62 16.85
N LEU A 324 -1.84 -2.86 17.29
CA LEU A 324 -2.26 -2.81 18.68
C LEU A 324 -2.83 -4.15 19.17
N THR A 325 -3.58 -4.85 18.34
CA THR A 325 -4.12 -6.18 18.68
C THR A 325 -2.97 -7.18 18.85
N ILE A 326 -1.97 -7.16 17.97
CA ILE A 326 -0.76 -7.98 18.11
C ILE A 326 -0.05 -7.66 19.43
N SER A 327 0.13 -6.38 19.76
CA SER A 327 0.72 -5.94 21.01
C SER A 327 -0.02 -6.50 22.23
N LEU A 328 -1.36 -6.40 22.24
CA LEU A 328 -2.21 -6.90 23.32
C LEU A 328 -2.12 -8.43 23.47
N VAL A 329 -2.12 -9.17 22.37
CA VAL A 329 -2.09 -10.65 22.38
C VAL A 329 -0.70 -11.16 22.76
N THR A 330 0.35 -10.58 22.18
CA THR A 330 1.74 -11.02 22.39
C THR A 330 2.36 -10.44 23.67
N LYS A 331 1.70 -9.44 24.29
CA LYS A 331 2.22 -8.66 25.42
C LYS A 331 3.56 -7.97 25.12
N ARG A 332 3.86 -7.73 23.86
CA ARG A 332 5.04 -6.96 23.45
C ARG A 332 4.66 -5.48 23.38
N PRO A 333 5.39 -4.59 24.04
CA PRO A 333 5.10 -3.15 24.01
C PRO A 333 5.31 -2.62 22.59
N VAL A 334 4.38 -1.78 22.14
CA VAL A 334 4.47 -1.06 20.86
C VAL A 334 4.46 0.43 21.13
N THR A 335 5.43 1.12 20.57
CA THR A 335 5.56 2.58 20.62
C THR A 335 4.95 3.17 19.37
N LEU A 336 3.82 3.86 19.47
CA LEU A 336 3.12 4.46 18.33
C LEU A 336 3.38 5.95 18.17
N GLY A 337 3.70 6.68 19.25
CA GLY A 337 3.93 8.11 19.17
C GLY A 337 5.14 8.47 18.30
N VAL A 338 4.91 9.25 17.26
CA VAL A 338 5.97 9.80 16.39
C VAL A 338 6.65 10.95 17.12
N GLN A 339 7.98 10.92 17.21
CA GLN A 339 8.78 11.88 17.98
C GLN A 339 9.81 12.62 17.10
N GLY A 340 10.57 13.54 17.74
CA GLY A 340 11.65 14.30 17.08
C GLY A 340 11.17 15.11 15.87
N GLY A 341 12.02 15.19 14.84
CA GLY A 341 11.73 15.92 13.59
C GLY A 341 10.58 15.33 12.78
N ASN A 342 10.27 14.05 12.98
CA ASN A 342 9.18 13.35 12.29
C ASN A 342 7.79 13.86 12.73
N LEU A 343 7.63 14.32 14.00
CA LEU A 343 6.35 14.84 14.48
C LEU A 343 5.93 16.15 13.78
N PRO A 344 6.74 17.23 13.75
CA PRO A 344 6.39 18.41 12.99
C PRO A 344 6.22 18.13 11.50
N LEU A 345 7.00 17.22 10.90
CA LEU A 345 6.85 16.83 9.50
C LEU A 345 5.48 16.16 9.25
N LEU A 346 5.04 15.27 10.15
CA LEU A 346 3.71 14.65 10.08
C LEU A 346 2.60 15.69 10.11
N LEU A 347 2.65 16.61 11.09
CA LEU A 347 1.65 17.67 11.24
C LEU A 347 1.64 18.62 10.04
N LEU A 348 2.81 18.98 9.53
CA LEU A 348 2.95 19.80 8.33
C LEU A 348 2.39 19.08 7.09
N THR A 349 2.62 17.77 6.94
CA THR A 349 2.07 16.96 5.85
C THR A 349 0.54 16.98 5.87
N LEU A 350 -0.07 16.79 7.04
CA LEU A 350 -1.53 16.85 7.20
C LEU A 350 -2.07 18.24 6.86
N ALA A 351 -1.44 19.29 7.38
CA ALA A 351 -1.84 20.68 7.11
C ALA A 351 -1.70 21.03 5.62
N VAL A 352 -0.57 20.70 4.98
CA VAL A 352 -0.35 20.94 3.56
C VAL A 352 -1.32 20.15 2.71
N SER A 353 -1.63 18.89 3.06
CA SER A 353 -2.64 18.09 2.36
C SER A 353 -4.01 18.77 2.37
N VAL A 354 -4.44 19.31 3.54
CA VAL A 354 -5.69 20.07 3.61
C VAL A 354 -5.64 21.31 2.73
N VAL A 355 -4.57 22.10 2.79
CA VAL A 355 -4.42 23.32 1.97
C VAL A 355 -4.39 23.00 0.47
N THR A 356 -3.66 21.95 0.08
CA THR A 356 -3.58 21.49 -1.32
C THR A 356 -4.96 21.19 -1.88
N PHE A 357 -5.82 20.57 -1.10
CA PHE A 357 -7.13 20.12 -1.53
C PHE A 357 -8.28 21.02 -1.06
N THR A 358 -8.05 22.32 -0.89
CA THR A 358 -9.10 23.33 -0.59
C THR A 358 -9.83 23.80 -1.84
N SER A 359 -9.19 23.76 -3.00
CA SER A 359 -9.78 24.14 -4.28
C SER A 359 -10.20 22.91 -5.10
N ARG A 360 -11.04 23.10 -6.11
CA ARG A 360 -11.45 21.99 -7.01
C ARG A 360 -10.44 21.71 -8.12
N LYS A 361 -9.31 22.41 -8.11
CA LYS A 361 -8.27 22.33 -9.14
C LYS A 361 -6.91 22.16 -8.48
N THR A 362 -6.04 21.43 -9.15
CA THR A 362 -4.65 21.26 -8.74
C THR A 362 -3.71 21.99 -9.70
N ASN A 363 -2.49 22.24 -9.25
CA ASN A 363 -1.42 22.81 -10.04
C ASN A 363 -0.07 22.17 -9.70
N ILE A 364 0.93 22.42 -10.55
CA ILE A 364 2.31 21.89 -10.42
C ILE A 364 2.95 22.27 -9.09
N LEU A 365 2.73 23.48 -8.58
CA LEU A 365 3.35 23.96 -7.35
C LEU A 365 2.96 23.09 -6.14
N GLN A 366 1.70 22.66 -6.07
CA GLN A 366 1.23 21.75 -5.02
C GLN A 366 1.99 20.41 -5.06
N GLY A 367 2.20 19.86 -6.27
CA GLY A 367 3.03 18.66 -6.46
C GLY A 367 4.47 18.84 -5.98
N CYS A 368 5.09 19.97 -6.33
CA CYS A 368 6.47 20.30 -5.89
C CYS A 368 6.56 20.43 -4.37
N VAL A 369 5.55 21.04 -3.70
CA VAL A 369 5.53 21.18 -2.23
C VAL A 369 5.47 19.81 -1.56
N HIS A 370 4.60 18.91 -2.02
CA HIS A 370 4.52 17.54 -1.49
C HIS A 370 5.84 16.78 -1.71
N LEU A 371 6.44 16.87 -2.90
CA LEU A 371 7.74 16.23 -3.17
C LEU A 371 8.87 16.80 -2.31
N LEU A 372 8.84 18.09 -1.98
CA LEU A 372 9.78 18.67 -1.03
C LEU A 372 9.62 18.04 0.36
N LEU A 373 8.39 17.90 0.85
CA LEU A 373 8.13 17.22 2.13
C LEU A 373 8.58 15.76 2.11
N PHE A 374 8.42 15.08 0.98
CA PHE A 374 8.95 13.73 0.79
C PHE A 374 10.48 13.70 0.83
N ALA A 375 11.15 14.67 0.21
CA ALA A 375 12.60 14.78 0.29
C ALA A 375 13.09 15.05 1.71
N VAL A 376 12.36 15.88 2.49
CA VAL A 376 12.64 16.09 3.91
C VAL A 376 12.45 14.79 4.71
N PHE A 377 11.40 14.02 4.44
CA PHE A 377 11.22 12.71 5.06
C PHE A 377 12.43 11.78 4.80
N LEU A 378 12.88 11.68 3.53
CA LEU A 378 14.05 10.88 3.19
C LEU A 378 15.32 11.39 3.90
N LEU A 379 15.48 12.72 4.00
CA LEU A 379 16.60 13.31 4.73
C LEU A 379 16.57 12.90 6.21
N LEU A 380 15.40 13.01 6.87
CA LEU A 380 15.26 12.70 8.29
C LEU A 380 15.44 11.21 8.62
N ILE A 381 15.31 10.30 7.66
CA ILE A 381 15.69 8.89 7.88
C ILE A 381 17.19 8.78 8.15
N PHE A 382 18.04 9.54 7.45
CA PHE A 382 19.50 9.42 7.54
C PHE A 382 20.17 10.50 8.40
N ALA A 383 19.46 11.60 8.68
CA ALA A 383 19.94 12.73 9.47
C ALA A 383 18.81 13.26 10.36
N PRO A 384 18.41 12.51 11.40
CA PRO A 384 17.27 12.82 12.26
C PRO A 384 17.48 14.07 13.14
#